data_15d08c36132d6b490acb8de27f750440
#
_entry.id   15d08c36132d6b490acb8de27f750440
#
_cell.length_a   1.000
_cell.length_b   1.000
_cell.length_c   1.000
_cell.angle_alpha   90.00
_cell.angle_beta   90.00
_cell.angle_gamma   90.00
#
_symmetry.space_group_name_H-M   'P 1'
#
loop_
_entity.id
_entity.type
_entity.pdbx_description
1 polymer ?
#
loop_
_entity_poly.entity_id
_entity_poly.type
_entity_poly.pdbx_seq_one_letter_code
_entity_poly.pdbx_strand_id
1 'polypeptide(L)'
;SLHRLMRPYMFSALLIAILTYGLGAYIIPKGNITRIEFENTYKKKKKVESARNIQMEVEPNVIAYIERFESSNNTAYRFSLDSFDGNSMKSHFTARTLVYIGDAENPHRWKAKNWQHRILTDTLEHITDGLQLNTIVQVEPYDLLITKNQQETLTSPELKQYIDKQRRRGIANIKEFEIEYHTRIATSFAAFILTLIGVALSAKKVKG
;
A
#
# COMPACT_ATOMS: atom_id res chain seq x y z
N SER A 1 21.13 -39.30 -24.27
CA SER A 1 21.23 -38.88 -22.83
C SER A 1 20.19 -37.82 -22.55
N LEU A 2 19.50 -37.92 -21.43
CA LEU A 2 18.41 -37.05 -20.98
C LEU A 2 18.80 -35.55 -21.02
N HIS A 3 20.04 -35.23 -20.68
CA HIS A 3 20.59 -33.88 -20.73
C HIS A 3 20.58 -33.24 -22.13
N ARG A 4 20.78 -34.00 -23.17
CA ARG A 4 20.72 -33.49 -24.54
C ARG A 4 19.28 -33.16 -24.98
N LEU A 5 18.32 -33.94 -24.50
CA LEU A 5 16.90 -33.72 -24.75
C LEU A 5 16.39 -32.50 -23.95
N MET A 6 16.84 -32.29 -22.74
CA MET A 6 16.37 -31.19 -21.87
C MET A 6 16.87 -29.81 -22.30
N ARG A 7 18.02 -29.69 -22.95
CA ARG A 7 18.61 -28.38 -23.31
C ARG A 7 17.65 -27.47 -24.09
N PRO A 8 17.03 -27.90 -25.20
CA PRO A 8 16.14 -27.01 -25.97
C PRO A 8 14.91 -26.59 -25.17
N TYR A 9 14.35 -27.47 -24.32
CA TYR A 9 13.21 -27.16 -23.48
C TYR A 9 13.57 -26.15 -22.38
N MET A 10 14.75 -26.25 -21.82
CA MET A 10 15.23 -25.26 -20.83
C MET A 10 15.44 -23.89 -21.44
N PHE A 11 15.96 -23.81 -22.68
CA PHE A 11 16.06 -22.54 -23.40
C PHE A 11 14.69 -21.92 -23.66
N SER A 12 13.73 -22.73 -24.13
CA SER A 12 12.36 -22.26 -24.35
C SER A 12 11.69 -21.81 -23.05
N ALA A 13 11.87 -22.57 -21.96
CA ALA A 13 11.34 -22.20 -20.65
C ALA A 13 11.93 -20.90 -20.12
N LEU A 14 13.24 -20.69 -20.28
CA LEU A 14 13.93 -19.48 -19.89
C LEU A 14 13.38 -18.27 -20.69
N LEU A 15 13.22 -18.43 -22.00
CA LEU A 15 12.66 -17.38 -22.85
C LEU A 15 11.23 -17.02 -22.44
N ILE A 16 10.39 -18.03 -22.19
CA ILE A 16 9.02 -17.82 -21.69
C ILE A 16 9.03 -17.10 -20.33
N ALA A 17 9.91 -17.50 -19.41
CA ALA A 17 10.02 -16.87 -18.11
C ALA A 17 10.42 -15.38 -18.20
N ILE A 18 11.38 -15.05 -19.07
CA ILE A 18 11.80 -13.66 -19.32
C ILE A 18 10.64 -12.85 -19.94
N LEU A 19 9.95 -13.39 -20.93
CA LEU A 19 8.80 -12.73 -21.54
C LEU A 19 7.67 -12.53 -20.53
N THR A 20 7.35 -13.55 -19.72
CA THR A 20 6.31 -13.47 -18.68
C THR A 20 6.66 -12.41 -17.65
N TYR A 21 7.92 -12.35 -17.20
CA TYR A 21 8.37 -11.31 -16.29
C TYR A 21 8.27 -9.92 -16.93
N GLY A 22 8.72 -9.72 -18.14
CA GLY A 22 8.66 -8.44 -18.85
C GLY A 22 7.22 -7.94 -19.04
N LEU A 23 6.31 -8.85 -19.43
CA LEU A 23 4.89 -8.55 -19.55
C LEU A 23 4.29 -8.16 -18.18
N GLY A 24 4.52 -8.97 -17.14
CA GLY A 24 4.00 -8.72 -15.79
C GLY A 24 4.60 -7.49 -15.12
N ALA A 25 5.87 -7.19 -15.37
CA ALA A 25 6.57 -6.07 -14.74
C ALA A 25 6.23 -4.71 -15.36
N TYR A 26 5.95 -4.65 -16.67
CA TYR A 26 5.86 -3.37 -17.41
C TYR A 26 4.58 -3.21 -18.22
N ILE A 27 4.15 -4.22 -18.98
CA ILE A 27 3.06 -4.08 -19.95
C ILE A 27 1.70 -4.22 -19.28
N ILE A 28 1.51 -5.28 -18.51
CA ILE A 28 0.23 -5.56 -17.81
C ILE A 28 -0.15 -4.42 -16.87
N PRO A 29 0.75 -3.87 -16.02
CA PRO A 29 0.40 -2.75 -15.15
C PRO A 29 -0.12 -1.52 -15.91
N LYS A 30 0.50 -1.17 -17.03
CA LYS A 30 0.04 -0.06 -17.87
C LYS A 30 -1.35 -0.29 -18.45
N GLY A 31 -1.64 -1.51 -18.90
CA GLY A 31 -2.98 -1.89 -19.36
C GLY A 31 -4.03 -1.88 -18.25
N ASN A 32 -3.64 -2.22 -17.02
CA ASN A 32 -4.51 -2.23 -15.85
C ASN A 32 -4.98 -0.82 -15.46
N ILE A 33 -4.23 0.25 -15.75
CA ILE A 33 -4.65 1.64 -15.48
C ILE A 33 -6.01 1.89 -16.13
N THR A 34 -6.12 1.68 -17.43
CA THR A 34 -7.37 1.90 -18.18
C THR A 34 -8.49 0.97 -17.70
N ARG A 35 -8.17 -0.29 -17.40
CA ARG A 35 -9.14 -1.27 -16.88
C ARG A 35 -9.70 -0.82 -15.53
N ILE A 36 -8.85 -0.45 -14.59
CA ILE A 36 -9.26 -0.04 -13.23
C ILE A 36 -10.01 1.29 -13.28
N GLU A 37 -9.59 2.23 -14.12
CA GLU A 37 -10.31 3.48 -14.34
C GLU A 37 -11.73 3.22 -14.88
N PHE A 38 -11.85 2.34 -15.87
CA PHE A 38 -13.15 1.90 -16.41
C PHE A 38 -14.00 1.20 -15.34
N GLU A 39 -13.42 0.28 -14.57
CA GLU A 39 -14.13 -0.41 -13.48
C GLU A 39 -14.62 0.55 -12.40
N ASN A 40 -13.81 1.54 -12.05
CA ASN A 40 -14.18 2.56 -11.07
C ASN A 40 -15.29 3.50 -11.59
N THR A 41 -15.28 3.78 -12.90
CA THR A 41 -16.26 4.68 -13.52
C THR A 41 -17.60 3.98 -13.76
N TYR A 42 -17.60 2.75 -14.27
CA TYR A 42 -18.79 2.08 -14.76
C TYR A 42 -19.34 0.97 -13.86
N LYS A 43 -18.48 0.15 -13.21
CA LYS A 43 -18.93 -0.96 -12.36
C LYS A 43 -19.21 -0.53 -10.92
N LYS A 44 -18.53 0.48 -10.43
CA LYS A 44 -18.70 0.97 -9.06
C LYS A 44 -19.25 2.38 -9.09
N LYS A 45 -20.59 2.51 -9.01
CA LYS A 45 -21.24 3.74 -8.56
C LYS A 45 -20.85 4.16 -7.13
N LYS A 46 -19.97 3.40 -6.46
CA LYS A 46 -19.31 3.76 -5.20
C LYS A 46 -17.80 3.80 -5.47
N LYS A 47 -17.25 5.01 -5.66
CA LYS A 47 -15.84 5.27 -5.32
C LYS A 47 -15.54 4.57 -4.00
N VAL A 48 -14.32 4.06 -3.81
CA VAL A 48 -13.86 3.67 -2.47
C VAL A 48 -13.82 4.96 -1.65
N GLU A 49 -14.97 5.30 -1.09
CA GLU A 49 -15.21 6.56 -0.40
C GLU A 49 -14.66 6.54 1.03
N SER A 50 -14.19 5.40 1.49
CA SER A 50 -13.68 5.29 2.86
C SER A 50 -12.54 4.28 2.99
N ALA A 51 -11.43 4.72 3.52
CA ALA A 51 -10.38 3.86 4.05
C ALA A 51 -10.59 3.67 5.57
N ARG A 52 -10.21 2.51 6.12
CA ARG A 52 -10.41 2.18 7.53
C ARG A 52 -9.13 1.66 8.18
N ASN A 53 -8.99 1.94 9.48
CA ASN A 53 -7.89 1.47 10.32
C ASN A 53 -6.53 1.82 9.71
N ILE A 54 -6.35 3.09 9.35
CA ILE A 54 -5.11 3.60 8.79
C ILE A 54 -4.20 3.95 9.96
N GLN A 55 -3.03 3.35 9.99
CA GLN A 55 -1.96 3.70 10.92
C GLN A 55 -0.69 4.01 10.14
N MET A 56 -0.09 5.16 10.41
CA MET A 56 1.12 5.59 9.72
C MET A 56 2.00 6.46 10.60
N GLU A 57 3.29 6.40 10.40
CA GLU A 57 4.23 7.37 10.95
C GLU A 57 4.23 8.60 10.03
N VAL A 58 3.83 9.74 10.57
CA VAL A 58 3.72 11.01 9.84
C VAL A 58 4.97 11.85 9.96
N GLU A 59 5.66 11.75 11.10
CA GLU A 59 6.97 12.30 11.39
C GLU A 59 7.78 11.30 12.21
N PRO A 60 9.11 11.41 12.32
CA PRO A 60 9.90 10.50 13.16
C PRO A 60 9.34 10.42 14.59
N ASN A 61 8.98 9.22 15.02
CA ASN A 61 8.36 8.93 16.32
C ASN A 61 6.96 9.56 16.53
N VAL A 62 6.26 9.98 15.47
CA VAL A 62 4.89 10.48 15.53
C VAL A 62 3.99 9.60 14.71
N ILE A 63 3.09 8.88 15.37
CA ILE A 63 2.18 7.92 14.75
C ILE A 63 0.77 8.52 14.68
N ALA A 64 0.20 8.58 13.49
CA ALA A 64 -1.19 8.91 13.27
C ALA A 64 -2.04 7.64 13.13
N TYR A 65 -3.20 7.63 13.75
CA TYR A 65 -4.22 6.61 13.55
C TYR A 65 -5.53 7.25 13.14
N ILE A 66 -6.19 6.66 12.14
CA ILE A 66 -7.48 7.09 11.62
C ILE A 66 -8.38 5.85 11.50
N GLU A 67 -9.48 5.83 12.25
CA GLU A 67 -10.41 4.69 12.16
C GLU A 67 -11.12 4.64 10.79
N ARG A 68 -11.56 5.80 10.28
CA ARG A 68 -12.22 5.89 8.99
C ARG A 68 -11.94 7.23 8.34
N PHE A 69 -11.57 7.20 7.07
CA PHE A 69 -11.45 8.38 6.22
C PHE A 69 -12.49 8.33 5.11
N GLU A 70 -13.23 9.41 4.92
CA GLU A 70 -14.19 9.61 3.83
C GLU A 70 -13.65 10.62 2.83
N SER A 71 -13.48 10.21 1.58
CA SER A 71 -12.96 11.08 0.52
C SER A 71 -14.01 12.05 -0.04
N SER A 72 -15.31 11.75 0.12
CA SER A 72 -16.38 12.61 -0.37
C SER A 72 -16.38 13.99 0.27
N ASN A 73 -15.99 14.07 1.54
CA ASN A 73 -15.94 15.30 2.33
C ASN A 73 -14.54 15.55 2.95
N ASN A 74 -13.53 14.79 2.52
CA ASN A 74 -12.14 14.83 3.02
C ASN A 74 -12.07 14.86 4.56
N THR A 75 -12.83 13.97 5.20
CA THR A 75 -12.97 13.92 6.66
C THR A 75 -12.47 12.60 7.23
N ALA A 76 -11.58 12.70 8.20
CA ALA A 76 -11.14 11.58 9.02
C ALA A 76 -11.96 11.53 10.32
N TYR A 77 -12.42 10.34 10.68
CA TYR A 77 -13.17 10.08 11.90
C TYR A 77 -12.33 9.28 12.88
N ARG A 78 -12.42 9.64 14.15
CA ARG A 78 -11.64 9.06 15.26
C ARG A 78 -10.14 9.08 14.95
N PHE A 79 -9.62 10.28 14.87
CA PHE A 79 -8.21 10.55 14.66
C PHE A 79 -7.47 10.53 15.97
N SER A 80 -6.29 9.91 16.00
CA SER A 80 -5.29 10.13 17.05
C SER A 80 -3.91 10.39 16.47
N LEU A 81 -3.11 11.15 17.18
CA LEU A 81 -1.72 11.46 16.86
C LEU A 81 -0.90 11.28 18.14
N ASP A 82 -0.01 10.30 18.11
CA ASP A 82 0.79 9.87 19.25
C ASP A 82 2.26 10.20 19.00
N SER A 83 2.85 11.00 19.88
CA SER A 83 4.28 11.34 19.83
C SER A 83 5.05 10.59 20.90
N PHE A 84 6.17 9.99 20.51
CA PHE A 84 7.03 9.18 21.37
C PHE A 84 8.42 9.78 21.50
N ASP A 85 9.06 9.50 22.63
CA ASP A 85 10.49 9.68 22.83
C ASP A 85 11.07 8.34 23.31
N GLY A 86 11.75 7.64 22.38
CA GLY A 86 12.11 6.24 22.59
C GLY A 86 10.87 5.37 22.80
N ASN A 87 10.73 4.76 23.98
CA ASN A 87 9.59 3.91 24.34
C ASN A 87 8.51 4.63 25.16
N SER A 88 8.69 5.92 25.45
CA SER A 88 7.75 6.69 26.28
C SER A 88 6.88 7.59 25.42
N MET A 89 5.56 7.52 25.63
CA MET A 89 4.63 8.45 24.98
C MET A 89 4.78 9.83 25.64
N LYS A 90 4.99 10.87 24.80
CA LYS A 90 5.09 12.27 25.25
C LYS A 90 3.78 13.02 25.08
N SER A 91 3.07 12.76 24.01
CA SER A 91 1.78 13.40 23.80
C SER A 91 0.81 12.49 23.06
N HIS A 92 -0.46 12.66 23.38
CA HIS A 92 -1.59 11.98 22.75
C HIS A 92 -2.63 13.03 22.36
N PHE A 93 -2.77 13.27 21.07
CA PHE A 93 -3.78 14.16 20.53
C PHE A 93 -4.89 13.33 19.89
N THR A 94 -6.13 13.61 20.26
CA THR A 94 -7.30 12.95 19.67
C THR A 94 -8.28 13.96 19.13
N ALA A 95 -9.00 13.59 18.08
CA ALA A 95 -10.10 14.36 17.54
C ALA A 95 -11.22 13.44 17.08
N ARG A 96 -12.47 13.81 17.37
CA ARG A 96 -13.62 13.05 16.89
C ARG A 96 -13.70 13.08 15.36
N THR A 97 -13.43 14.26 14.77
CA THR A 97 -13.34 14.44 13.33
C THR A 97 -12.19 15.38 12.98
N LEU A 98 -11.49 15.06 11.90
CA LEU A 98 -10.43 15.88 11.34
C LEU A 98 -10.80 16.17 9.88
N VAL A 99 -11.12 17.43 9.57
CA VAL A 99 -11.56 17.87 8.25
C VAL A 99 -10.41 18.54 7.53
N TYR A 100 -10.12 18.11 6.32
CA TYR A 100 -9.09 18.73 5.50
C TYR A 100 -9.50 20.14 5.05
N ILE A 101 -8.63 21.10 5.28
CA ILE A 101 -8.78 22.51 4.90
C ILE A 101 -7.54 23.05 4.20
N GLY A 102 -6.63 22.14 3.78
CA GLY A 102 -5.41 22.53 3.10
C GLY A 102 -5.65 23.16 1.74
N ASP A 103 -4.75 24.03 1.34
CA ASP A 103 -4.72 24.70 0.04
C ASP A 103 -3.31 24.53 -0.59
N ALA A 104 -3.09 25.12 -1.77
CA ALA A 104 -1.80 25.01 -2.48
C ALA A 104 -0.61 25.60 -1.70
N GLU A 105 -0.85 26.57 -0.81
CA GLU A 105 0.20 27.18 0.02
C GLU A 105 0.45 26.37 1.30
N ASN A 106 -0.59 25.72 1.85
CA ASN A 106 -0.53 24.97 3.10
C ASN A 106 -1.26 23.61 2.96
N PRO A 107 -0.64 22.62 2.29
CA PRO A 107 -1.30 21.35 1.97
C PRO A 107 -1.55 20.44 3.19
N HIS A 108 -0.96 20.73 4.34
CA HIS A 108 -1.06 19.90 5.54
C HIS A 108 -1.99 20.47 6.62
N ARG A 109 -2.87 21.43 6.25
CA ARG A 109 -3.80 22.03 7.19
C ARG A 109 -5.06 21.20 7.36
N TRP A 110 -5.39 20.96 8.62
CA TRP A 110 -6.58 20.23 9.03
C TRP A 110 -7.33 20.99 10.12
N LYS A 111 -8.63 20.81 10.18
CA LYS A 111 -9.48 21.32 11.25
C LYS A 111 -9.95 20.15 12.11
N ALA A 112 -9.46 20.08 13.34
CA ALA A 112 -9.90 19.14 14.35
C ALA A 112 -11.18 19.65 15.04
N LYS A 113 -12.16 18.75 15.20
CA LYS A 113 -13.39 19.03 15.95
C LYS A 113 -13.52 18.06 17.12
N ASN A 114 -13.96 18.59 18.27
CA ASN A 114 -14.04 17.85 19.52
C ASN A 114 -12.70 17.14 19.79
N TRP A 115 -11.70 17.94 20.02
CA TRP A 115 -10.32 17.50 20.21
C TRP A 115 -9.92 17.51 21.69
N GLN A 116 -8.97 16.66 22.03
CA GLN A 116 -8.28 16.62 23.30
C GLN A 116 -6.80 16.40 23.06
N HIS A 117 -5.97 17.14 23.75
CA HIS A 117 -4.53 17.00 23.73
C HIS A 117 -4.02 16.73 25.13
N ARG A 118 -3.36 15.61 25.29
CA ARG A 118 -2.76 15.13 26.53
C ARG A 118 -1.26 15.16 26.36
N ILE A 119 -0.58 15.92 27.19
CA ILE A 119 0.88 16.01 27.26
C ILE A 119 1.33 15.32 28.53
N LEU A 120 2.21 14.33 28.39
CA LEU A 120 2.75 13.57 29.51
C LEU A 120 4.16 14.10 29.84
N THR A 121 4.32 14.58 31.05
CA THR A 121 5.61 14.93 31.63
C THR A 121 5.91 13.89 32.73
N ASP A 122 7.18 13.72 33.10
CA ASP A 122 7.62 12.64 34.02
C ASP A 122 6.77 12.43 35.28
N THR A 123 6.12 13.48 35.78
CA THR A 123 5.32 13.44 37.00
C THR A 123 3.92 14.04 36.89
N LEU A 124 3.62 14.72 35.78
CA LEU A 124 2.36 15.44 35.62
C LEU A 124 1.80 15.21 34.21
N GLU A 125 0.48 15.17 34.16
CA GLU A 125 -0.30 15.11 32.93
C GLU A 125 -1.05 16.42 32.74
N HIS A 126 -0.88 17.05 31.57
CA HIS A 126 -1.60 18.25 31.18
C HIS A 126 -2.59 17.93 30.09
N ILE A 127 -3.87 18.17 30.36
CA ILE A 127 -4.96 17.90 29.42
C ILE A 127 -5.57 19.23 28.99
N THR A 128 -5.63 19.43 27.68
CA THR A 128 -6.36 20.53 27.06
C THR A 128 -7.37 19.98 26.07
N ASP A 129 -8.53 20.56 25.97
CA ASP A 129 -9.57 20.15 25.03
C ASP A 129 -10.32 21.35 24.45
N GLY A 130 -11.08 21.11 23.41
CA GLY A 130 -11.84 22.16 22.76
C GLY A 130 -12.72 21.68 21.63
N LEU A 131 -13.60 22.57 21.17
CA LEU A 131 -14.57 22.25 20.11
C LEU A 131 -13.95 22.26 18.71
N GLN A 132 -13.05 23.22 18.44
CA GLN A 132 -12.40 23.35 17.14
C GLN A 132 -10.96 23.84 17.30
N LEU A 133 -10.07 23.28 16.47
CA LEU A 133 -8.67 23.66 16.39
C LEU A 133 -8.16 23.49 14.95
N ASN A 134 -7.51 24.52 14.42
CA ASN A 134 -6.74 24.35 13.20
C ASN A 134 -5.36 23.79 13.54
N THR A 135 -5.00 22.67 12.96
CA THR A 135 -3.75 21.95 13.22
C THR A 135 -3.06 21.59 11.91
N ILE A 136 -1.78 21.33 11.98
CA ILE A 136 -0.97 20.85 10.87
C ILE A 136 -0.71 19.36 11.13
N VAL A 137 -1.06 18.51 10.16
CA VAL A 137 -0.75 17.08 10.18
C VAL A 137 -0.09 16.74 8.86
N GLN A 138 1.13 16.20 8.89
CA GLN A 138 1.95 15.91 7.69
C GLN A 138 1.39 14.75 6.83
N VAL A 139 0.09 14.83 6.55
CA VAL A 139 -0.67 13.86 5.76
C VAL A 139 -1.62 14.61 4.84
N GLU A 140 -1.69 14.19 3.61
CA GLU A 140 -2.67 14.67 2.65
C GLU A 140 -3.81 13.63 2.45
N PRO A 141 -5.01 14.05 2.01
CA PRO A 141 -6.11 13.13 1.71
C PRO A 141 -5.72 12.01 0.74
N TYR A 142 -4.82 12.29 -0.19
CA TYR A 142 -4.31 11.30 -1.15
C TYR A 142 -3.51 10.18 -0.49
N ASP A 143 -2.75 10.47 0.55
CA ASP A 143 -1.97 9.47 1.30
C ASP A 143 -2.87 8.47 2.04
N LEU A 144 -4.10 8.88 2.36
CA LEU A 144 -5.10 8.08 3.08
C LEU A 144 -5.93 7.18 2.17
N LEU A 145 -5.97 7.49 0.88
CA LEU A 145 -6.75 6.76 -0.11
C LEU A 145 -5.89 5.71 -0.81
N ILE A 146 -5.87 4.52 -0.27
CA ILE A 146 -5.39 3.37 -1.02
C ILE A 146 -6.50 2.98 -1.99
N THR A 147 -6.36 3.36 -3.25
CA THR A 147 -7.28 2.94 -4.30
C THR A 147 -7.21 1.41 -4.40
N LYS A 148 -8.36 0.76 -4.29
CA LYS A 148 -8.43 -0.71 -4.40
C LYS A 148 -7.80 -1.16 -5.73
N ASN A 149 -6.87 -2.12 -5.66
CA ASN A 149 -6.09 -2.64 -6.78
C ASN A 149 -5.07 -1.64 -7.38
N GLN A 150 -4.68 -0.59 -6.65
CA GLN A 150 -3.61 0.31 -7.09
C GLN A 150 -2.28 -0.43 -7.31
N GLN A 151 -2.01 -1.48 -6.54
CA GLN A 151 -0.82 -2.34 -6.72
C GLN A 151 -0.73 -2.95 -8.11
N GLU A 152 -1.85 -3.19 -8.78
CA GLU A 152 -1.90 -3.76 -10.12
C GLU A 152 -1.55 -2.75 -11.24
N THR A 153 -1.59 -1.45 -10.95
CA THR A 153 -1.31 -0.37 -11.92
C THR A 153 0.14 0.08 -11.92
N LEU A 154 0.88 -0.22 -10.85
CA LEU A 154 2.28 0.17 -10.71
C LEU A 154 3.18 -0.83 -11.43
N THR A 155 4.16 -0.34 -12.20
CA THR A 155 5.24 -1.18 -12.72
C THR A 155 6.07 -1.77 -11.59
N SER A 156 6.80 -2.87 -11.84
CA SER A 156 7.57 -3.51 -10.75
C SER A 156 8.61 -2.58 -10.10
N PRO A 157 9.34 -1.71 -10.80
CA PRO A 157 10.20 -0.72 -10.16
C PRO A 157 9.45 0.30 -9.31
N GLU A 158 8.32 0.84 -9.82
CA GLU A 158 7.47 1.78 -9.08
C GLU A 158 6.86 1.14 -7.84
N LEU A 159 6.41 -0.11 -7.97
CA LEU A 159 5.86 -0.90 -6.88
C LEU A 159 6.89 -1.10 -5.76
N LYS A 160 8.14 -1.42 -6.13
CA LYS A 160 9.23 -1.55 -5.16
C LYS A 160 9.53 -0.22 -4.46
N GLN A 161 9.63 0.88 -5.21
CA GLN A 161 9.85 2.20 -4.63
C GLN A 161 8.70 2.61 -3.71
N TYR A 162 7.46 2.31 -4.08
CA TYR A 162 6.29 2.55 -3.25
C TYR A 162 6.36 1.75 -1.94
N ILE A 163 6.64 0.44 -2.01
CA ILE A 163 6.80 -0.42 -0.83
C ILE A 163 7.88 0.13 0.10
N ASP A 164 9.06 0.48 -0.44
CA ASP A 164 10.19 1.00 0.34
C ASP A 164 9.86 2.35 0.99
N LYS A 165 9.13 3.23 0.29
CA LYS A 165 8.66 4.51 0.83
C LYS A 165 7.66 4.30 1.97
N GLN A 166 6.68 3.43 1.77
CA GLN A 166 5.64 3.18 2.77
C GLN A 166 6.18 2.41 4.00
N ARG A 167 7.12 1.50 3.79
CA ARG A 167 7.80 0.79 4.89
C ARG A 167 8.59 1.76 5.78
N ARG A 168 9.27 2.75 5.19
CA ARG A 168 9.97 3.81 5.94
C ARG A 168 9.02 4.71 6.73
N ARG A 169 7.77 4.85 6.30
CA ARG A 169 6.71 5.59 6.99
C ARG A 169 5.93 4.74 8.00
N GLY A 170 6.35 3.49 8.27
CA GLY A 170 5.69 2.62 9.23
C GLY A 170 4.25 2.22 8.87
N ILE A 171 3.83 2.39 7.61
CA ILE A 171 2.47 2.07 7.19
C ILE A 171 2.26 0.56 7.19
N ALA A 172 1.33 0.07 8.02
CA ALA A 172 1.07 -1.35 8.20
C ALA A 172 0.39 -2.03 7.00
N ASN A 173 -0.29 -1.27 6.14
CA ASN A 173 -1.16 -1.82 5.09
C ASN A 173 -0.49 -1.96 3.71
N ILE A 174 0.78 -2.41 3.68
CA ILE A 174 1.54 -2.61 2.44
C ILE A 174 1.55 -4.07 1.96
N LYS A 175 0.93 -4.98 2.70
CA LYS A 175 0.98 -6.43 2.39
C LYS A 175 0.47 -6.77 0.99
N GLU A 176 -0.59 -6.11 0.51
CA GLU A 176 -1.13 -6.34 -0.83
C GLU A 176 -0.12 -5.95 -1.93
N PHE A 177 0.64 -4.88 -1.71
CA PHE A 177 1.70 -4.44 -2.62
C PHE A 177 2.89 -5.40 -2.61
N GLU A 178 3.29 -5.89 -1.44
CA GLU A 178 4.36 -6.90 -1.31
C GLU A 178 3.97 -8.22 -1.97
N ILE A 179 2.75 -8.69 -1.74
CA ILE A 179 2.21 -9.90 -2.37
C ILE A 179 2.25 -9.75 -3.90
N GLU A 180 1.75 -8.65 -4.43
CA GLU A 180 1.75 -8.40 -5.87
C GLU A 180 3.18 -8.41 -6.44
N TYR A 181 4.13 -7.72 -5.79
CA TYR A 181 5.52 -7.70 -6.21
C TYR A 181 6.15 -9.10 -6.27
N HIS A 182 5.97 -9.89 -5.22
CA HIS A 182 6.50 -11.25 -5.17
C HIS A 182 5.77 -12.21 -6.10
N THR A 183 4.47 -12.04 -6.30
CA THR A 183 3.67 -12.84 -7.24
C THR A 183 4.17 -12.70 -8.67
N ARG A 184 4.52 -11.49 -9.12
CA ARG A 184 5.07 -11.27 -10.47
C ARG A 184 6.37 -12.04 -10.70
N ILE A 185 7.24 -12.07 -9.70
CA ILE A 185 8.48 -12.84 -9.75
C ILE A 185 8.18 -14.35 -9.75
N ALA A 186 7.35 -14.80 -8.81
CA ALA A 186 7.01 -16.21 -8.64
C ALA A 186 6.33 -16.80 -9.89
N THR A 187 5.42 -16.03 -10.51
CA THR A 187 4.72 -16.45 -11.74
C THR A 187 5.69 -16.69 -12.91
N SER A 188 6.74 -15.88 -13.01
CA SER A 188 7.76 -16.06 -14.04
C SER A 188 8.54 -17.37 -13.87
N PHE A 189 8.79 -17.78 -12.62
CA PHE A 189 9.44 -19.08 -12.33
C PHE A 189 8.50 -20.28 -12.49
N ALA A 190 7.19 -20.09 -12.34
CA ALA A 190 6.21 -21.16 -12.49
C ALA A 190 6.27 -21.79 -13.89
N ALA A 191 6.41 -20.99 -14.94
CA ALA A 191 6.56 -21.49 -16.32
C ALA A 191 7.78 -22.40 -16.47
N PHE A 192 8.89 -22.05 -15.83
CA PHE A 192 10.11 -22.84 -15.82
C PHE A 192 9.93 -24.18 -15.11
N ILE A 193 9.34 -24.16 -13.93
CA ILE A 193 9.06 -25.36 -13.12
C ILE A 193 8.11 -26.31 -13.87
N LEU A 194 7.03 -25.79 -14.43
CA LEU A 194 6.06 -26.59 -15.18
C LEU A 194 6.68 -27.25 -16.41
N THR A 195 7.56 -26.56 -17.11
CA THR A 195 8.30 -27.12 -18.25
C THR A 195 9.22 -28.27 -17.81
N LEU A 196 9.94 -28.12 -16.69
CA LEU A 196 10.77 -29.19 -16.14
C LEU A 196 9.96 -30.43 -15.77
N ILE A 197 8.81 -30.22 -15.10
CA ILE A 197 7.90 -31.33 -14.73
C ILE A 197 7.38 -32.02 -16.02
N GLY A 198 6.93 -31.23 -17.02
CA GLY A 198 6.43 -31.77 -18.28
C GLY A 198 7.47 -32.64 -19.02
N VAL A 199 8.73 -32.15 -19.11
CA VAL A 199 9.82 -32.90 -19.70
C VAL A 199 10.16 -34.17 -18.91
N ALA A 200 10.18 -34.07 -17.57
CA ALA A 200 10.45 -35.23 -16.70
C ALA A 200 9.38 -36.33 -16.85
N LEU A 201 8.11 -35.95 -16.96
CA LEU A 201 7.00 -36.88 -17.16
C LEU A 201 7.03 -37.49 -18.56
N SER A 202 7.30 -36.70 -19.61
CA SER A 202 7.35 -37.18 -20.99
C SER A 202 8.57 -38.06 -21.27
N ALA A 203 9.67 -37.89 -20.53
CA ALA A 203 10.86 -38.72 -20.67
C ALA A 203 10.70 -40.13 -20.07
N LYS A 204 9.63 -40.38 -19.32
CA LYS A 204 9.32 -41.72 -18.78
C LYS A 204 8.81 -42.61 -19.92
N LYS A 205 9.69 -43.54 -20.38
CA LYS A 205 9.35 -44.49 -21.42
C LYS A 205 8.18 -45.35 -20.96
N VAL A 206 7.00 -45.11 -21.53
CA VAL A 206 5.87 -46.05 -21.37
C VAL A 206 6.22 -47.28 -22.21
N LYS A 207 6.54 -48.39 -21.58
CA LYS A 207 6.56 -49.68 -22.27
C LYS A 207 5.10 -50.02 -22.58
N GLY A 208 4.71 -49.87 -23.81
CA GLY A 208 3.53 -50.50 -24.37
C GLY A 208 3.79 -52.00 -24.52
#